data_62ffbe0382bc2ba68802bef72c65581a
#
_entry.id   62ffbe0382bc2ba68802bef72c65581a
#
_cell.length_a   1.000
_cell.length_b   1.000
_cell.length_c   1.000
_cell.angle_alpha   90.00
_cell.angle_beta   90.00
_cell.angle_gamma   90.00
#
_symmetry.space_group_name_H-M   'P 1'
#
loop_
_entity.id
_entity.type
_entity.pdbx_description
1 polymer ?
#
loop_
_entity_poly.entity_id
_entity_poly.type
_entity_poly.pdbx_seq_one_letter_code
_entity_poly.pdbx_strand_id
1 'polypeptide(L)'
;MCIRDRIGEECFKNSKMILPICEHLSKITRERNYQKPVETMYQGINPDNWFEKKGMELKHPCVGILQSATIWDKTKELLILPKILEKMPNVHFYWAGDGVYRDEVLPSLEKYENFHWLGSLEYPDKVREFLTEIDVYALISGIDMSPLTLQEAQLMEKPVVATNVGGIPELMKDGETGFLIEKGNSNELFEKLSLLLNNLEKSKEMGKKGKDFVEDNFNLDKICNDFLNHLKKHGIGDI
;
A
#
# COMPACT_ATOMS: atom_id res chain seq x y z
N MET A 1 -19.61 23.10 -7.09
CA MET A 1 -18.46 23.10 -6.15
C MET A 1 -18.97 22.77 -4.76
N CYS A 2 -18.56 21.64 -4.20
CA CYS A 2 -18.99 21.17 -2.87
C CYS A 2 -18.41 22.07 -1.76
N ILE A 3 -19.07 22.15 -0.58
CA ILE A 3 -18.54 22.90 0.58
C ILE A 3 -17.13 22.42 0.95
N ARG A 4 -16.86 21.10 0.83
CA ARG A 4 -15.52 20.53 1.04
C ARG A 4 -14.47 21.09 0.08
N ASP A 5 -14.82 21.26 -1.19
CA ASP A 5 -13.90 21.83 -2.20
C ASP A 5 -13.53 23.26 -1.88
N ARG A 6 -14.51 24.07 -1.41
CA ARG A 6 -14.28 25.48 -1.03
C ARG A 6 -13.38 25.61 0.19
N ILE A 7 -13.59 24.77 1.22
CA ILE A 7 -12.73 24.74 2.42
C ILE A 7 -11.31 24.32 2.04
N GLY A 8 -11.16 23.29 1.22
CA GLY A 8 -9.86 22.84 0.72
C GLY A 8 -9.12 23.94 -0.03
N GLU A 9 -9.80 24.65 -0.94
CA GLU A 9 -9.23 25.79 -1.66
C GLU A 9 -8.77 26.92 -0.73
N GLU A 10 -9.57 27.26 0.31
CA GLU A 10 -9.19 28.26 1.30
C GLU A 10 -7.98 27.83 2.13
N CYS A 11 -7.91 26.55 2.53
CA CYS A 11 -6.75 26.00 3.22
C CYS A 11 -5.48 26.14 2.39
N PHE A 12 -5.52 25.75 1.11
CA PHE A 12 -4.37 25.88 0.22
C PHE A 12 -3.95 27.36 0.02
N LYS A 13 -4.90 28.28 -0.17
CA LYS A 13 -4.61 29.71 -0.34
C LYS A 13 -4.00 30.35 0.91
N ASN A 14 -4.39 29.91 2.10
CA ASN A 14 -3.95 30.47 3.38
C ASN A 14 -2.74 29.74 3.98
N SER A 15 -2.34 28.59 3.43
CA SER A 15 -1.14 27.88 3.89
C SER A 15 0.14 28.63 3.51
N LYS A 16 1.20 28.46 4.29
CA LYS A 16 2.55 28.96 3.95
C LYS A 16 3.27 28.02 2.99
N MET A 17 2.97 26.72 3.05
CA MET A 17 3.53 25.67 2.22
C MET A 17 2.52 24.53 2.09
N ILE A 18 2.60 23.76 1.03
CA ILE A 18 1.77 22.58 0.78
C ILE A 18 2.68 21.36 0.76
N LEU A 19 2.32 20.32 1.52
CA LEU A 19 3.09 19.10 1.71
C LEU A 19 2.29 17.86 1.27
N PRO A 20 2.20 17.57 -0.03
CA PRO A 20 1.56 16.36 -0.50
C PRO A 20 2.35 15.10 -0.11
N ILE A 21 1.64 14.00 0.14
CA ILE A 21 2.22 12.75 0.67
C ILE A 21 2.91 11.87 -0.37
N CYS A 22 2.92 12.26 -1.64
CA CYS A 22 3.64 11.61 -2.72
C CYS A 22 3.91 12.60 -3.86
N GLU A 23 4.87 12.30 -4.72
CA GLU A 23 5.22 13.15 -5.86
C GLU A 23 4.08 13.23 -6.89
N HIS A 24 3.32 12.14 -7.05
CA HIS A 24 2.11 12.15 -7.88
C HIS A 24 1.15 13.28 -7.47
N LEU A 25 0.85 13.43 -6.17
CA LEU A 25 0.03 14.53 -5.66
C LEU A 25 0.72 15.88 -5.74
N SER A 26 2.03 15.92 -5.52
CA SER A 26 2.83 17.16 -5.64
C SER A 26 2.75 17.73 -7.05
N LYS A 27 2.85 16.88 -8.06
CA LYS A 27 2.70 17.26 -9.47
C LYS A 27 1.33 17.87 -9.75
N ILE A 28 0.26 17.20 -9.35
CA ILE A 28 -1.12 17.71 -9.48
C ILE A 28 -1.30 19.04 -8.74
N THR A 29 -0.69 19.18 -7.56
CA THR A 29 -0.79 20.40 -6.74
C THR A 29 -0.05 21.57 -7.40
N ARG A 30 1.13 21.33 -7.98
CA ARG A 30 1.90 22.36 -8.73
C ARG A 30 1.13 22.84 -9.96
N GLU A 31 0.46 21.95 -10.67
CA GLU A 31 -0.38 22.28 -11.84
C GLU A 31 -1.54 23.23 -11.50
N ARG A 32 -2.08 23.16 -10.26
CA ARG A 32 -3.12 24.07 -9.76
C ARG A 32 -2.61 25.46 -9.43
N ASN A 33 -1.32 25.65 -9.34
CA ASN A 33 -0.62 26.94 -9.21
C ASN A 33 -1.14 27.83 -8.07
N TYR A 34 -1.16 27.33 -6.85
CA TYR A 34 -1.58 28.11 -5.66
C TYR A 34 -0.62 29.25 -5.24
N GLN A 35 0.46 29.47 -5.98
CA GLN A 35 1.52 30.46 -5.66
C GLN A 35 2.16 30.18 -4.29
N LYS A 36 2.32 28.94 -3.92
CA LYS A 36 2.90 28.45 -2.67
C LYS A 36 4.00 27.43 -2.94
N PRO A 37 5.01 27.34 -2.07
CA PRO A 37 5.94 26.21 -2.10
C PRO A 37 5.18 24.89 -1.99
N VAL A 38 5.54 23.93 -2.84
CA VAL A 38 5.02 22.56 -2.83
C VAL A 38 6.20 21.61 -2.73
N GLU A 39 6.34 20.97 -1.57
CA GLU A 39 7.38 19.98 -1.29
C GLU A 39 6.73 18.63 -1.00
N THR A 40 7.26 17.57 -1.59
CA THR A 40 6.75 16.22 -1.33
C THR A 40 7.18 15.79 0.06
N MET A 41 6.22 15.33 0.86
CA MET A 41 6.45 14.87 2.22
C MET A 41 5.87 13.47 2.37
N TYR A 42 6.68 12.44 2.16
CA TYR A 42 6.23 11.06 2.32
C TYR A 42 5.81 10.75 3.75
N GLN A 43 4.95 9.75 3.92
CA GLN A 43 4.63 9.25 5.25
C GLN A 43 5.79 8.42 5.78
N GLY A 44 6.25 8.76 6.98
CA GLY A 44 7.26 7.99 7.69
C GLY A 44 6.65 6.82 8.43
N ILE A 45 7.42 5.74 8.54
CA ILE A 45 7.09 4.57 9.34
C ILE A 45 8.23 4.27 10.30
N ASN A 46 7.93 3.84 11.54
CA ASN A 46 8.95 3.38 12.47
C ASN A 46 9.24 1.89 12.23
N PRO A 47 10.45 1.52 11.71
CA PRO A 47 10.79 0.13 11.44
C PRO A 47 10.76 -0.77 12.68
N ASP A 48 11.10 -0.25 13.86
CA ASP A 48 11.15 -0.99 15.11
C ASP A 48 9.79 -1.56 15.54
N ASN A 49 8.71 -1.01 14.98
CA ASN A 49 7.36 -1.51 15.23
C ASN A 49 7.02 -2.75 14.40
N TRP A 50 7.86 -3.14 13.41
CA TRP A 50 7.57 -4.22 12.46
C TRP A 50 8.60 -5.33 12.59
N PHE A 51 8.22 -6.39 13.30
CA PHE A 51 9.04 -7.56 13.60
C PHE A 51 8.18 -8.83 13.58
N GLU A 52 8.80 -9.95 13.28
CA GLU A 52 8.12 -11.25 13.28
C GLU A 52 7.55 -11.60 14.65
N LYS A 53 6.34 -12.13 14.66
CA LYS A 53 5.63 -12.68 15.82
C LYS A 53 5.22 -14.12 15.52
N LYS A 54 4.53 -14.75 16.46
CA LYS A 54 3.78 -15.97 16.12
C LYS A 54 2.74 -15.61 15.06
N GLY A 55 2.82 -16.23 13.88
CA GLY A 55 1.88 -16.02 12.78
C GLY A 55 0.47 -16.52 13.10
N MET A 56 -0.48 -16.11 12.27
CA MET A 56 -1.84 -16.66 12.27
C MET A 56 -1.83 -18.09 11.73
N GLU A 57 -2.84 -18.89 12.08
CA GLU A 57 -3.05 -20.21 11.49
C GLU A 57 -3.69 -20.04 10.10
N LEU A 58 -2.86 -19.94 9.05
CA LEU A 58 -3.30 -19.83 7.66
C LEU A 58 -2.94 -21.10 6.89
N LYS A 59 -3.69 -21.39 5.81
CA LYS A 59 -3.33 -22.46 4.86
C LYS A 59 -2.39 -21.91 3.79
N HIS A 60 -1.38 -22.69 3.45
CA HIS A 60 -0.35 -22.34 2.47
C HIS A 60 -0.42 -23.22 1.18
N PRO A 61 0.10 -22.72 0.05
CA PRO A 61 0.64 -21.36 -0.13
C PRO A 61 -0.47 -20.30 -0.07
N CYS A 62 -0.13 -19.08 0.38
CA CYS A 62 -1.13 -18.04 0.54
C CYS A 62 -0.68 -16.63 0.13
N VAL A 63 -1.68 -15.83 -0.27
CA VAL A 63 -1.55 -14.42 -0.61
C VAL A 63 -2.37 -13.61 0.38
N GLY A 64 -1.73 -12.63 1.02
CA GLY A 64 -2.38 -11.70 1.93
C GLY A 64 -2.74 -10.37 1.25
N ILE A 65 -3.95 -9.89 1.52
CA ILE A 65 -4.45 -8.59 1.08
C ILE A 65 -4.87 -7.82 2.33
N LEU A 66 -4.23 -6.69 2.60
CA LEU A 66 -4.54 -5.83 3.74
C LEU A 66 -5.04 -4.48 3.19
N GLN A 67 -6.35 -4.35 3.06
CA GLN A 67 -6.97 -3.23 2.37
C GLN A 67 -8.37 -2.95 2.87
N SER A 68 -8.66 -1.69 3.26
CA SER A 68 -10.00 -1.26 3.63
C SER A 68 -10.93 -1.14 2.40
N ALA A 69 -12.22 -1.33 2.61
CA ALA A 69 -13.28 -1.18 1.62
C ALA A 69 -14.07 0.13 1.82
N THR A 70 -13.40 1.23 2.15
CA THR A 70 -14.03 2.52 2.46
C THR A 70 -14.15 3.46 1.27
N ILE A 71 -13.42 3.21 0.19
CA ILE A 71 -13.40 4.01 -1.04
C ILE A 71 -13.68 3.08 -2.22
N TRP A 72 -14.76 3.37 -2.99
CA TRP A 72 -15.17 2.52 -4.11
C TRP A 72 -14.08 2.34 -5.17
N ASP A 73 -13.47 3.45 -5.60
CA ASP A 73 -12.41 3.39 -6.62
C ASP A 73 -11.19 2.57 -6.22
N LYS A 74 -10.94 2.43 -4.92
CA LYS A 74 -9.92 1.54 -4.36
C LYS A 74 -10.43 0.09 -4.34
N THR A 75 -11.63 -0.13 -3.79
CA THR A 75 -12.19 -1.44 -3.47
C THR A 75 -12.59 -2.24 -4.70
N LYS A 76 -13.17 -1.59 -5.72
CA LYS A 76 -13.65 -2.25 -6.93
C LYS A 76 -12.56 -3.03 -7.70
N GLU A 77 -11.30 -2.71 -7.48
CA GLU A 77 -10.19 -3.41 -8.11
C GLU A 77 -10.07 -4.86 -7.64
N LEU A 78 -10.55 -5.19 -6.44
CA LEU A 78 -10.64 -6.57 -5.94
C LEU A 78 -11.54 -7.47 -6.81
N LEU A 79 -12.41 -6.89 -7.65
CA LEU A 79 -13.25 -7.65 -8.60
C LEU A 79 -12.47 -8.36 -9.71
N ILE A 80 -11.15 -8.16 -9.80
CA ILE A 80 -10.29 -8.97 -10.68
C ILE A 80 -9.96 -10.34 -10.08
N LEU A 81 -10.07 -10.48 -8.73
CA LEU A 81 -9.68 -11.68 -8.00
C LEU A 81 -10.42 -12.96 -8.42
N PRO A 82 -11.74 -12.96 -8.77
CA PRO A 82 -12.41 -14.17 -9.23
C PRO A 82 -11.64 -14.94 -10.29
N LYS A 83 -11.06 -14.23 -11.27
CA LYS A 83 -10.25 -14.85 -12.34
C LYS A 83 -8.94 -15.46 -11.82
N ILE A 84 -8.40 -14.92 -10.74
CA ILE A 84 -7.17 -15.40 -10.10
C ILE A 84 -7.48 -16.64 -9.26
N LEU A 85 -8.56 -16.58 -8.46
CA LEU A 85 -9.00 -17.69 -7.62
C LEU A 85 -9.28 -18.96 -8.44
N GLU A 86 -9.91 -18.79 -9.62
CA GLU A 86 -10.13 -19.90 -10.57
C GLU A 86 -8.84 -20.48 -11.14
N LYS A 87 -7.85 -19.63 -11.45
CA LYS A 87 -6.56 -20.05 -12.02
C LYS A 87 -5.60 -20.65 -10.98
N MET A 88 -5.79 -20.32 -9.70
CA MET A 88 -4.92 -20.70 -8.59
C MET A 88 -5.68 -21.44 -7.48
N PRO A 89 -6.36 -22.58 -7.79
CA PRO A 89 -7.25 -23.25 -6.84
C PRO A 89 -6.54 -23.82 -5.60
N ASN A 90 -5.22 -24.02 -5.68
CA ASN A 90 -4.39 -24.53 -4.58
C ASN A 90 -3.68 -23.42 -3.78
N VAL A 91 -3.94 -22.15 -4.08
CA VAL A 91 -3.41 -20.99 -3.37
C VAL A 91 -4.53 -20.33 -2.58
N HIS A 92 -4.33 -20.08 -1.30
CA HIS A 92 -5.30 -19.45 -0.43
C HIS A 92 -5.13 -17.93 -0.44
N PHE A 93 -6.22 -17.19 -0.57
CA PHE A 93 -6.24 -15.72 -0.58
C PHE A 93 -6.96 -15.23 0.66
N TYR A 94 -6.27 -14.43 1.46
CA TYR A 94 -6.80 -13.88 2.70
C TYR A 94 -6.94 -12.37 2.56
N TRP A 95 -8.17 -11.89 2.68
CA TRP A 95 -8.45 -10.46 2.72
C TRP A 95 -8.73 -10.00 4.14
N ALA A 96 -7.84 -9.17 4.69
CA ALA A 96 -8.01 -8.44 5.92
C ALA A 96 -8.40 -6.99 5.62
N GLY A 97 -9.59 -6.61 6.04
CA GLY A 97 -10.16 -5.28 5.83
C GLY A 97 -11.69 -5.30 5.83
N ASP A 98 -12.26 -4.13 6.03
CA ASP A 98 -13.71 -3.92 6.06
C ASP A 98 -14.03 -2.49 5.58
N GLY A 99 -15.31 -2.17 5.39
CA GLY A 99 -15.79 -0.86 5.01
C GLY A 99 -17.11 -0.91 4.26
N VAL A 100 -17.63 0.28 3.94
CA VAL A 100 -18.98 0.46 3.36
C VAL A 100 -19.17 -0.21 1.99
N TYR A 101 -18.10 -0.50 1.27
CA TYR A 101 -18.14 -1.17 -0.04
C TYR A 101 -17.77 -2.65 0.01
N ARG A 102 -17.62 -3.23 1.22
CA ARG A 102 -17.36 -4.67 1.38
C ARG A 102 -18.43 -5.51 0.67
N ASP A 103 -19.69 -5.23 0.93
CA ASP A 103 -20.82 -6.02 0.44
C ASP A 103 -21.01 -5.93 -1.07
N GLU A 104 -20.39 -4.96 -1.74
CA GLU A 104 -20.36 -4.85 -3.20
C GLU A 104 -19.34 -5.82 -3.85
N VAL A 105 -18.35 -6.28 -3.10
CA VAL A 105 -17.23 -7.09 -3.61
C VAL A 105 -17.25 -8.51 -3.03
N LEU A 106 -17.46 -8.64 -1.72
CA LEU A 106 -17.32 -9.88 -0.97
C LEU A 106 -18.17 -11.04 -1.54
N PRO A 107 -19.46 -10.88 -1.94
CA PRO A 107 -20.24 -11.97 -2.50
C PRO A 107 -19.68 -12.60 -3.78
N SER A 108 -18.87 -11.84 -4.53
CA SER A 108 -18.20 -12.33 -5.73
C SER A 108 -16.99 -13.21 -5.43
N LEU A 109 -16.44 -13.12 -4.21
CA LEU A 109 -15.22 -13.77 -3.76
C LEU A 109 -15.50 -14.97 -2.84
N GLU A 110 -16.45 -14.85 -1.92
CA GLU A 110 -16.79 -15.90 -0.92
C GLU A 110 -17.25 -17.23 -1.52
N LYS A 111 -17.68 -17.25 -2.77
CA LYS A 111 -18.05 -18.49 -3.49
C LYS A 111 -16.86 -19.40 -3.81
N TYR A 112 -15.62 -18.92 -3.64
CA TYR A 112 -14.41 -19.69 -3.88
C TYR A 112 -13.85 -20.25 -2.57
N GLU A 113 -13.65 -21.55 -2.50
CA GLU A 113 -13.14 -22.25 -1.31
C GLU A 113 -11.73 -21.79 -0.87
N ASN A 114 -10.97 -21.26 -1.79
CA ASN A 114 -9.62 -20.75 -1.56
C ASN A 114 -9.57 -19.24 -1.24
N PHE A 115 -10.72 -18.58 -1.07
CA PHE A 115 -10.80 -17.20 -0.61
C PHE A 115 -11.30 -17.15 0.85
N HIS A 116 -10.69 -16.29 1.66
CA HIS A 116 -10.99 -16.13 3.07
C HIS A 116 -11.04 -14.65 3.45
N TRP A 117 -12.18 -14.18 3.92
CA TRP A 117 -12.31 -12.86 4.49
C TRP A 117 -12.11 -12.90 6.01
N LEU A 118 -11.19 -12.08 6.52
CA LEU A 118 -10.82 -12.04 7.94
C LEU A 118 -11.47 -10.86 8.70
N GLY A 119 -12.20 -9.97 8.00
CA GLY A 119 -12.67 -8.72 8.59
C GLY A 119 -11.52 -7.75 8.89
N SER A 120 -11.77 -6.78 9.75
CA SER A 120 -10.74 -5.84 10.22
C SER A 120 -9.86 -6.52 11.27
N LEU A 121 -8.55 -6.35 11.13
CA LEU A 121 -7.58 -6.83 12.11
C LEU A 121 -7.27 -5.72 13.13
N GLU A 122 -7.08 -6.11 14.39
CA GLU A 122 -6.61 -5.22 15.45
C GLU A 122 -5.18 -4.76 15.14
N TYR A 123 -5.01 -3.45 15.07
CA TYR A 123 -3.73 -2.81 14.78
C TYR A 123 -2.95 -2.49 16.05
N PRO A 124 -1.64 -2.70 16.12
CA PRO A 124 -0.78 -3.27 15.08
C PRO A 124 -0.56 -4.80 15.22
N ASP A 125 -0.99 -5.39 16.33
CA ASP A 125 -0.59 -6.75 16.72
C ASP A 125 -1.11 -7.83 15.77
N LYS A 126 -2.40 -7.81 15.44
CA LYS A 126 -2.98 -8.79 14.51
C LYS A 126 -2.55 -8.58 13.06
N VAL A 127 -2.21 -7.34 12.70
CA VAL A 127 -1.62 -7.03 11.39
C VAL A 127 -0.21 -7.64 11.29
N ARG A 128 0.61 -7.56 12.35
CA ARG A 128 1.91 -8.22 12.40
C ARG A 128 1.83 -9.73 12.33
N GLU A 129 0.90 -10.34 13.10
CA GLU A 129 0.65 -11.80 13.04
C GLU A 129 0.26 -12.24 11.62
N PHE A 130 -0.61 -11.48 10.96
CA PHE A 130 -1.03 -11.71 9.58
C PHE A 130 0.14 -11.58 8.60
N LEU A 131 0.86 -10.47 8.66
CA LEU A 131 2.01 -10.23 7.80
C LEU A 131 3.15 -11.21 8.07
N THR A 132 3.33 -11.71 9.30
CA THR A 132 4.30 -12.76 9.58
C THR A 132 3.99 -14.03 8.80
N GLU A 133 2.72 -14.40 8.70
CA GLU A 133 2.32 -15.71 8.16
C GLU A 133 2.19 -15.75 6.64
N ILE A 134 1.73 -14.69 5.99
CA ILE A 134 1.50 -14.72 4.53
C ILE A 134 2.80 -14.96 3.74
N ASP A 135 2.68 -15.63 2.58
CA ASP A 135 3.82 -15.89 1.69
C ASP A 135 4.10 -14.71 0.74
N VAL A 136 3.04 -14.07 0.23
CA VAL A 136 3.10 -12.91 -0.67
C VAL A 136 2.07 -11.87 -0.25
N TYR A 137 2.46 -10.61 -0.22
CA TYR A 137 1.53 -9.50 -0.03
C TYR A 137 1.03 -8.96 -1.37
N ALA A 138 -0.28 -8.80 -1.53
CA ALA A 138 -0.88 -8.20 -2.72
C ALA A 138 -1.67 -6.93 -2.36
N LEU A 139 -1.32 -5.80 -2.97
CA LEU A 139 -2.08 -4.54 -2.88
C LEU A 139 -2.81 -4.30 -4.20
N ILE A 140 -4.08 -4.70 -4.25
CA ILE A 140 -4.92 -4.64 -5.45
C ILE A 140 -5.86 -3.44 -5.32
N SER A 141 -5.37 -2.28 -5.71
CA SER A 141 -6.07 -1.00 -5.50
C SER A 141 -6.28 -0.25 -6.81
N GLY A 142 -7.48 0.31 -6.99
CA GLY A 142 -7.78 1.15 -8.16
C GLY A 142 -7.29 2.60 -8.03
N ILE A 143 -6.96 3.03 -6.81
CA ILE A 143 -6.35 4.32 -6.47
C ILE A 143 -5.72 4.24 -5.07
N ASP A 144 -4.48 4.65 -4.94
CA ASP A 144 -3.83 4.86 -3.62
C ASP A 144 -2.71 5.88 -3.74
N MET A 145 -2.48 6.65 -2.67
CA MET A 145 -1.49 7.73 -2.71
C MET A 145 -0.25 7.42 -1.89
N SER A 146 -0.42 6.78 -0.72
CA SER A 146 0.69 6.40 0.16
C SER A 146 0.24 5.29 1.11
N PRO A 147 0.02 4.05 0.60
CA PRO A 147 -0.47 2.95 1.41
C PRO A 147 0.60 2.49 2.42
N LEU A 148 0.40 2.80 3.70
CA LEU A 148 1.29 2.32 4.78
C LEU A 148 1.36 0.79 4.82
N THR A 149 0.26 0.10 4.49
CA THR A 149 0.23 -1.36 4.47
C THR A 149 1.24 -2.00 3.50
N LEU A 150 1.62 -1.27 2.43
CA LEU A 150 2.69 -1.69 1.53
C LEU A 150 4.07 -1.61 2.21
N GLN A 151 4.35 -0.49 2.90
CA GLN A 151 5.58 -0.32 3.67
C GLN A 151 5.65 -1.31 4.84
N GLU A 152 4.54 -1.56 5.53
CA GLU A 152 4.41 -2.54 6.60
C GLU A 152 4.77 -3.95 6.10
N ALA A 153 4.22 -4.36 4.95
CA ALA A 153 4.54 -5.66 4.35
C ALA A 153 6.02 -5.77 3.94
N GLN A 154 6.59 -4.70 3.39
CA GLN A 154 8.01 -4.67 3.03
C GLN A 154 8.91 -4.74 4.28
N LEU A 155 8.60 -4.02 5.37
CA LEU A 155 9.33 -4.13 6.64
C LEU A 155 9.28 -5.53 7.25
N MET A 156 8.19 -6.26 7.00
CA MET A 156 8.05 -7.68 7.36
C MET A 156 8.69 -8.64 6.35
N GLU A 157 9.56 -8.13 5.47
CA GLU A 157 10.28 -8.88 4.42
C GLU A 157 9.36 -9.68 3.49
N LYS A 158 8.12 -9.22 3.28
CA LYS A 158 7.22 -9.90 2.34
C LYS A 158 7.47 -9.44 0.91
N PRO A 159 7.57 -10.38 -0.04
CA PRO A 159 7.55 -10.02 -1.44
C PRO A 159 6.18 -9.42 -1.78
N VAL A 160 6.16 -8.33 -2.54
CA VAL A 160 4.94 -7.58 -2.80
C VAL A 160 4.57 -7.57 -4.28
N VAL A 161 3.26 -7.62 -4.56
CA VAL A 161 2.69 -7.32 -5.88
C VAL A 161 1.67 -6.21 -5.69
N ALA A 162 1.82 -5.10 -6.39
CA ALA A 162 0.94 -3.94 -6.20
C ALA A 162 0.52 -3.33 -7.54
N THR A 163 -0.68 -2.73 -7.58
CA THR A 163 -1.15 -2.01 -8.77
C THR A 163 -0.37 -0.72 -9.00
N ASN A 164 -0.03 -0.45 -10.25
CA ASN A 164 0.67 0.74 -10.71
C ASN A 164 -0.28 1.94 -10.78
N VAL A 165 -0.67 2.49 -9.61
CA VAL A 165 -1.60 3.62 -9.52
C VAL A 165 -1.16 4.63 -8.46
N GLY A 166 -1.44 5.92 -8.71
CA GLY A 166 -1.21 7.00 -7.75
C GLY A 166 0.25 7.09 -7.29
N GLY A 167 0.46 7.04 -5.98
CA GLY A 167 1.79 7.08 -5.37
C GLY A 167 2.40 5.70 -5.07
N ILE A 168 1.72 4.59 -5.37
CA ILE A 168 2.27 3.23 -5.14
C ILE A 168 3.64 3.03 -5.79
N PRO A 169 3.89 3.43 -7.07
CA PRO A 169 5.18 3.27 -7.71
C PRO A 169 6.34 3.99 -7.02
N GLU A 170 6.05 4.96 -6.17
CA GLU A 170 7.07 5.71 -5.43
C GLU A 170 7.54 4.98 -4.17
N LEU A 171 6.77 3.99 -3.70
CA LEU A 171 7.01 3.24 -2.47
C LEU A 171 7.72 1.90 -2.69
N MET A 172 8.11 1.61 -3.92
CA MET A 172 8.80 0.36 -4.27
C MET A 172 9.58 0.51 -5.57
N LYS A 173 10.49 -0.43 -5.83
CA LYS A 173 11.22 -0.55 -7.10
C LYS A 173 10.74 -1.77 -7.84
N ASP A 174 10.11 -1.57 -9.01
CA ASP A 174 9.59 -2.67 -9.82
C ASP A 174 10.69 -3.67 -10.24
N GLY A 175 10.41 -4.97 -10.02
CA GLY A 175 11.32 -6.06 -10.28
C GLY A 175 12.43 -6.25 -9.24
N GLU A 176 12.66 -5.29 -8.32
CA GLU A 176 13.70 -5.37 -7.29
C GLU A 176 13.12 -5.60 -5.89
N THR A 177 12.19 -4.75 -5.45
CA THR A 177 11.58 -4.82 -4.10
C THR A 177 10.15 -5.34 -4.13
N GLY A 178 9.63 -5.62 -5.31
CA GLY A 178 8.28 -6.10 -5.58
C GLY A 178 7.97 -6.03 -7.07
N PHE A 179 6.73 -6.32 -7.44
CA PHE A 179 6.25 -6.17 -8.80
C PHE A 179 5.09 -5.18 -8.86
N LEU A 180 5.16 -4.24 -9.81
CA LEU A 180 4.03 -3.43 -10.21
C LEU A 180 3.27 -4.13 -11.33
N ILE A 181 1.95 -4.04 -11.28
CA ILE A 181 1.04 -4.57 -12.31
C ILE A 181 0.09 -3.48 -12.78
N GLU A 182 -0.29 -3.51 -14.03
CA GLU A 182 -1.29 -2.57 -14.55
C GLU A 182 -2.66 -2.82 -13.92
N LYS A 183 -3.37 -1.74 -13.60
CA LYS A 183 -4.73 -1.78 -13.07
C LYS A 183 -5.65 -2.60 -13.99
N GLY A 184 -6.43 -3.53 -13.39
CA GLY A 184 -7.34 -4.42 -14.13
C GLY A 184 -6.66 -5.61 -14.82
N ASN A 185 -5.32 -5.70 -14.77
CA ASN A 185 -4.58 -6.75 -15.47
C ASN A 185 -4.47 -8.04 -14.64
N SER A 186 -5.52 -8.84 -14.67
CA SER A 186 -5.55 -10.13 -13.96
C SER A 186 -4.50 -11.14 -14.47
N ASN A 187 -4.07 -11.05 -15.74
CA ASN A 187 -3.06 -11.97 -16.25
C ASN A 187 -1.69 -11.66 -15.66
N GLU A 188 -1.32 -10.39 -15.61
CA GLU A 188 -0.07 -9.94 -14.99
C GLU A 188 -0.04 -10.26 -13.49
N LEU A 189 -1.16 -10.03 -12.78
CA LEU A 189 -1.30 -10.43 -11.38
C LEU A 189 -1.04 -11.92 -11.20
N PHE A 190 -1.66 -12.77 -12.02
CA PHE A 190 -1.45 -14.23 -12.00
C PHE A 190 0.03 -14.60 -12.22
N GLU A 191 0.67 -14.01 -13.23
CA GLU A 191 2.07 -14.29 -13.56
C GLU A 191 3.02 -13.91 -12.42
N LYS A 192 2.86 -12.71 -11.83
CA LYS A 192 3.72 -12.24 -10.74
C LYS A 192 3.51 -13.02 -9.45
N LEU A 193 2.26 -13.33 -9.07
CA LEU A 193 1.98 -14.18 -7.92
C LEU A 193 2.54 -15.59 -8.13
N SER A 194 2.34 -16.19 -9.30
CA SER A 194 2.89 -17.51 -9.61
C SER A 194 4.42 -17.54 -9.55
N LEU A 195 5.09 -16.50 -10.06
CA LEU A 195 6.54 -16.38 -10.02
C LEU A 195 7.06 -16.35 -8.57
N LEU A 196 6.42 -15.58 -7.70
CA LEU A 196 6.84 -15.45 -6.30
C LEU A 196 6.55 -16.71 -5.50
N LEU A 197 5.36 -17.28 -5.63
CA LEU A 197 4.98 -18.49 -4.88
C LEU A 197 5.78 -19.73 -5.30
N ASN A 198 6.26 -19.80 -6.56
CA ASN A 198 7.06 -20.93 -7.04
C ASN A 198 8.58 -20.70 -6.92
N ASN A 199 9.04 -19.56 -6.46
CA ASN A 199 10.47 -19.25 -6.32
C ASN A 199 10.77 -18.59 -4.97
N LEU A 200 10.91 -19.44 -3.95
CA LEU A 200 11.14 -19.01 -2.57
C LEU A 200 12.42 -18.17 -2.40
N GLU A 201 13.49 -18.50 -3.13
CA GLU A 201 14.75 -17.75 -3.04
C GLU A 201 14.57 -16.31 -3.54
N LYS A 202 13.98 -16.15 -4.73
CA LYS A 202 13.64 -14.84 -5.28
C LYS A 202 12.70 -14.05 -4.37
N SER A 203 11.70 -14.69 -3.79
CA SER A 203 10.74 -14.07 -2.88
C SER A 203 11.42 -13.54 -1.63
N LYS A 204 12.31 -14.31 -1.01
CA LYS A 204 13.09 -13.88 0.15
C LYS A 204 14.05 -12.73 -0.18
N GLU A 205 14.76 -12.83 -1.32
CA GLU A 205 15.64 -11.74 -1.76
C GLU A 205 14.87 -10.44 -1.98
N MET A 206 13.73 -10.53 -2.67
CA MET A 206 12.85 -9.38 -2.96
C MET A 206 12.28 -8.77 -1.69
N GLY A 207 11.80 -9.59 -0.74
CA GLY A 207 11.31 -9.12 0.56
C GLY A 207 12.37 -8.39 1.35
N LYS A 208 13.60 -8.93 1.42
CA LYS A 208 14.73 -8.27 2.09
C LYS A 208 15.07 -6.92 1.45
N LYS A 209 15.15 -6.85 0.12
CA LYS A 209 15.37 -5.59 -0.59
C LYS A 209 14.25 -4.58 -0.35
N GLY A 210 13.01 -5.07 -0.19
CA GLY A 210 11.85 -4.26 0.15
C GLY A 210 12.01 -3.59 1.52
N LYS A 211 12.43 -4.35 2.52
CA LYS A 211 12.73 -3.84 3.86
C LYS A 211 13.83 -2.78 3.84
N ASP A 212 14.99 -3.11 3.26
CA ASP A 212 16.12 -2.18 3.14
C ASP A 212 15.66 -0.88 2.47
N PHE A 213 14.85 -0.97 1.42
CA PHE A 213 14.33 0.20 0.70
C PHE A 213 13.41 1.07 1.57
N VAL A 214 12.55 0.50 2.40
CA VAL A 214 11.68 1.25 3.31
C VAL A 214 12.49 1.89 4.43
N GLU A 215 13.42 1.17 5.04
CA GLU A 215 14.31 1.68 6.09
C GLU A 215 15.15 2.87 5.60
N ASP A 216 15.68 2.79 4.38
CA ASP A 216 16.51 3.85 3.80
C ASP A 216 15.71 5.09 3.38
N ASN A 217 14.46 4.93 2.93
CA ASN A 217 13.72 6.02 2.29
C ASN A 217 12.56 6.57 3.10
N PHE A 218 11.93 5.76 3.96
CA PHE A 218 10.69 6.09 4.66
C PHE A 218 10.77 5.93 6.18
N ASN A 219 11.97 5.73 6.74
CA ASN A 219 12.17 5.76 8.18
C ASN A 219 11.68 7.09 8.77
N LEU A 220 10.95 7.03 9.88
CA LEU A 220 10.32 8.19 10.49
C LEU A 220 11.29 9.31 10.81
N ASP A 221 12.51 8.98 11.31
CA ASP A 221 13.53 9.98 11.66
C ASP A 221 14.01 10.74 10.40
N LYS A 222 14.22 10.02 9.30
CA LYS A 222 14.55 10.63 8.01
C LYS A 222 13.46 11.58 7.55
N ILE A 223 12.21 11.13 7.58
CA ILE A 223 11.07 11.94 7.15
C ILE A 223 10.89 13.17 8.04
N CYS A 224 11.09 13.06 9.35
CA CYS A 224 11.09 14.22 10.26
C CYS A 224 12.21 15.23 9.92
N ASN A 225 13.41 14.74 9.61
CA ASN A 225 14.52 15.61 9.17
C ASN A 225 14.21 16.29 7.83
N ASP A 226 13.63 15.59 6.87
CA ASP A 226 13.21 16.16 5.58
C ASP A 226 12.15 17.26 5.80
N PHE A 227 11.19 17.04 6.70
CA PHE A 227 10.21 18.05 7.08
C PHE A 227 10.88 19.33 7.64
N LEU A 228 11.80 19.18 8.59
CA LEU A 228 12.54 20.33 9.16
C LEU A 228 13.36 21.05 8.09
N ASN A 229 13.97 20.33 7.16
CA ASN A 229 14.70 20.92 6.06
C ASN A 229 13.80 21.72 5.11
N HIS A 230 12.59 21.21 4.79
CA HIS A 230 11.61 21.96 4.00
C HIS A 230 11.16 23.23 4.71
N LEU A 231 10.90 23.20 6.01
CA LEU A 231 10.56 24.40 6.78
C LEU A 231 11.69 25.46 6.73
N LYS A 232 12.93 25.05 6.98
CA LYS A 232 14.11 25.92 6.92
C LYS A 232 14.31 26.52 5.53
N LYS A 233 14.19 25.71 4.48
CA LYS A 233 14.35 26.12 3.06
C LYS A 233 13.40 27.25 2.70
N HIS A 234 12.21 27.28 3.29
CA HIS A 234 11.18 28.28 2.99
C HIS A 234 11.00 29.34 4.09
N GLY A 235 11.92 29.41 5.07
CA GLY A 235 11.87 30.39 6.14
C GLY A 235 10.60 30.30 7.02
N ILE A 236 10.11 29.08 7.24
CA ILE A 236 8.90 28.81 8.00
C ILE A 236 9.31 28.30 9.38
N GLY A 237 9.12 29.14 10.39
CA GLY A 237 9.47 28.86 11.78
C GLY A 237 10.91 29.25 12.13
N ASP A 238 11.09 29.77 13.36
CA ASP A 238 12.40 29.99 13.99
C ASP A 238 12.82 28.66 14.66
N ILE A 239 13.28 27.69 13.86
CA ILE A 239 13.75 26.36 14.35
C ILE A 239 15.26 26.28 14.29
#